data_d208d03f959e0b546eda77280fa41e85
#
_entry.id   d208d03f959e0b546eda77280fa41e85
#
_cell.length_a   1.000
_cell.length_b   1.000
_cell.length_c   1.000
_cell.angle_alpha   90.00
_cell.angle_beta   90.00
_cell.angle_gamma   90.00
#
_symmetry.space_group_name_H-M   'P 1'
#
loop_
_entity.id
_entity.type
_entity.pdbx_description
1 polymer ?
#
loop_
_entity_poly.entity_id
_entity_poly.type
_entity_poly.pdbx_seq_one_letter_code
_entity_poly.pdbx_strand_id
1 'polypeptide(L)'
;IMDHQGIDRAHIVGHDWGAAVAWVLGSFFPDRVDHLVTMSVGHPATFHGGGFDQYEKSWYMLLFQFPDISEQWLTENDWARFRAWGHHPDAAGVIADLERTGSLTPGLNWYRANMKPESFVGAPFPFPKVAAPTLGIWSSEDHALTEGQMTRSAELVEGPWTYRRLDGPGHWMQLEDPDAIN
;
A
#
# COMPACT_ATOMS: atom_id res chain seq x y z
N ILE A 1 13.28 -12.36 8.76
CA ILE A 1 13.72 -13.05 7.52
C ILE A 1 15.19 -12.71 7.24
N MET A 2 15.56 -11.44 7.05
CA MET A 2 16.94 -11.04 6.74
C MET A 2 17.95 -11.60 7.73
N ASP A 3 17.72 -11.43 9.03
CA ASP A 3 18.61 -11.95 10.08
C ASP A 3 18.76 -13.49 10.01
N HIS A 4 17.65 -14.19 9.77
CA HIS A 4 17.66 -15.65 9.62
C HIS A 4 18.46 -16.12 8.39
N GLN A 5 18.53 -15.28 7.35
CA GLN A 5 19.26 -15.56 6.11
C GLN A 5 20.70 -14.98 6.13
N GLY A 6 21.11 -14.32 7.21
CA GLY A 6 22.41 -13.66 7.30
C GLY A 6 22.57 -12.48 6.34
N ILE A 7 21.47 -11.81 5.99
CA ILE A 7 21.46 -10.66 5.10
C ILE A 7 21.49 -9.38 5.95
N ASP A 8 22.57 -8.63 5.88
CA ASP A 8 22.71 -7.38 6.62
C ASP A 8 21.91 -6.26 5.98
N ARG A 9 21.97 -6.11 4.65
CA ARG A 9 21.29 -5.08 3.86
C ARG A 9 20.67 -5.66 2.60
N ALA A 10 19.57 -5.06 2.14
CA ALA A 10 18.90 -5.49 0.91
C ALA A 10 18.24 -4.31 0.17
N HIS A 11 17.97 -4.50 -1.11
CA HIS A 11 17.01 -3.68 -1.84
C HIS A 11 15.62 -4.11 -1.40
N ILE A 12 14.80 -3.13 -1.01
CA ILE A 12 13.43 -3.37 -0.55
C ILE A 12 12.45 -2.86 -1.60
N VAL A 13 11.58 -3.75 -2.05
CA VAL A 13 10.52 -3.43 -3.02
C VAL A 13 9.19 -3.74 -2.38
N GLY A 14 8.26 -2.80 -2.41
CA GLY A 14 6.93 -2.96 -1.84
C GLY A 14 5.84 -2.36 -2.70
N HIS A 15 4.67 -3.01 -2.69
CA HIS A 15 3.44 -2.53 -3.30
C HIS A 15 2.33 -2.52 -2.25
N ASP A 16 1.46 -1.53 -2.27
CA ASP A 16 0.33 -1.37 -1.36
C ASP A 16 0.76 -1.45 0.11
N TRP A 17 0.20 -2.36 0.92
CA TRP A 17 0.67 -2.59 2.29
C TRP A 17 2.15 -2.96 2.37
N GLY A 18 2.66 -3.67 1.36
CA GLY A 18 4.10 -3.94 1.26
C GLY A 18 4.93 -2.68 1.07
N ALA A 19 4.41 -1.66 0.37
CA ALA A 19 5.08 -0.36 0.27
C ALA A 19 5.03 0.41 1.61
N ALA A 20 3.91 0.35 2.34
CA ALA A 20 3.84 0.92 3.69
C ALA A 20 4.90 0.31 4.63
N VAL A 21 5.05 -1.03 4.60
CA VAL A 21 6.12 -1.73 5.35
C VAL A 21 7.51 -1.32 4.87
N ALA A 22 7.71 -1.19 3.55
CA ALA A 22 8.98 -0.79 2.97
C ALA A 22 9.38 0.63 3.41
N TRP A 23 8.44 1.57 3.46
CA TRP A 23 8.65 2.91 4.01
C TRP A 23 9.05 2.87 5.50
N VAL A 24 8.38 2.04 6.31
CA VAL A 24 8.74 1.85 7.73
C VAL A 24 10.17 1.32 7.86
N LEU A 25 10.56 0.35 7.05
CA LEU A 25 11.93 -0.17 7.03
C LEU A 25 12.93 0.91 6.66
N GLY A 26 12.68 1.67 5.59
CA GLY A 26 13.56 2.77 5.16
C GLY A 26 13.71 3.87 6.19
N SER A 27 12.63 4.19 6.94
CA SER A 27 12.63 5.25 7.95
C SER A 27 13.27 4.84 9.27
N PHE A 28 13.00 3.61 9.76
CA PHE A 28 13.41 3.21 11.12
C PHE A 28 14.61 2.25 11.14
N PHE A 29 14.96 1.65 10.00
CA PHE A 29 16.07 0.72 9.87
C PHE A 29 16.97 1.07 8.67
N PRO A 30 17.50 2.32 8.60
CA PRO A 30 18.24 2.80 7.44
C PRO A 30 19.48 1.95 7.10
N ASP A 31 20.11 1.36 8.10
CA ASP A 31 21.27 0.50 7.93
C ASP A 31 20.94 -0.84 7.26
N ARG A 32 19.66 -1.19 7.15
CA ARG A 32 19.17 -2.44 6.55
C ARG A 32 18.72 -2.27 5.08
N VAL A 33 18.63 -1.04 4.60
CA VAL A 33 18.05 -0.73 3.27
C VAL A 33 19.10 -0.12 2.35
N ASP A 34 19.42 -0.80 1.24
CA ASP A 34 20.30 -0.28 0.21
C ASP A 34 19.57 0.67 -0.73
N HIS A 35 18.47 0.21 -1.30
CA HIS A 35 17.58 0.99 -2.17
C HIS A 35 16.14 0.66 -1.80
N LEU A 36 15.27 1.63 -1.95
CA LEU A 36 13.84 1.50 -1.69
C LEU A 36 13.05 1.71 -2.98
N VAL A 37 12.16 0.77 -3.30
CA VAL A 37 11.17 0.93 -4.37
C VAL A 37 9.79 0.78 -3.76
N THR A 38 8.95 1.80 -3.93
CA THR A 38 7.58 1.80 -3.41
C THR A 38 6.59 2.04 -4.55
N MET A 39 5.61 1.16 -4.64
CA MET A 39 4.58 1.21 -5.69
C MET A 39 3.22 1.52 -5.08
N SER A 40 2.48 2.40 -5.71
CA SER A 40 1.13 2.85 -5.33
C SER A 40 1.13 3.73 -4.07
N VAL A 41 1.63 3.24 -2.94
CA VAL A 41 1.59 3.90 -1.63
C VAL A 41 2.81 4.78 -1.42
N GLY A 42 2.59 6.08 -1.23
CA GLY A 42 3.61 7.02 -0.79
C GLY A 42 3.94 6.88 0.70
N HIS A 43 4.85 7.71 1.15
CA HIS A 43 5.30 7.70 2.55
C HIS A 43 4.09 7.87 3.51
N PRO A 44 3.97 7.05 4.57
CA PRO A 44 2.79 7.08 5.45
C PRO A 44 2.44 8.47 6.01
N ALA A 45 3.42 9.33 6.27
CA ALA A 45 3.17 10.69 6.73
C ALA A 45 2.51 11.60 5.66
N THR A 46 2.52 11.23 4.38
CA THR A 46 1.89 12.01 3.31
C THR A 46 0.42 11.64 3.09
N PHE A 47 -0.04 10.51 3.63
CA PHE A 47 -1.40 10.01 3.45
C PHE A 47 -2.46 11.05 3.88
N HIS A 48 -2.33 11.59 5.08
CA HIS A 48 -3.27 12.60 5.60
C HIS A 48 -3.22 13.92 4.82
N GLY A 49 -2.09 14.25 4.20
CA GLY A 49 -1.96 15.39 3.33
C GLY A 49 -2.65 15.22 1.97
N GLY A 50 -3.21 14.07 1.65
CA GLY A 50 -3.93 13.75 0.42
C GLY A 50 -5.24 14.52 0.23
N GLY A 51 -5.73 15.15 1.30
CA GLY A 51 -6.98 15.89 1.27
C GLY A 51 -8.20 14.99 1.13
N PHE A 52 -9.32 15.59 0.77
CA PHE A 52 -10.60 14.88 0.65
C PHE A 52 -10.57 13.79 -0.42
N ASP A 53 -9.87 14.03 -1.53
CA ASP A 53 -9.76 13.06 -2.63
C ASP A 53 -9.15 11.72 -2.16
N GLN A 54 -8.14 11.77 -1.27
CA GLN A 54 -7.58 10.55 -0.70
C GLN A 54 -8.56 9.87 0.24
N TYR A 55 -9.29 10.61 1.06
CA TYR A 55 -10.31 10.03 1.95
C TYR A 55 -11.46 9.39 1.16
N GLU A 56 -11.89 10.01 0.08
CA GLU A 56 -12.89 9.46 -0.82
C GLU A 56 -12.44 8.13 -1.42
N LYS A 57 -11.20 8.04 -1.90
CA LYS A 57 -10.61 6.76 -2.39
C LYS A 57 -10.46 5.72 -1.27
N SER A 58 -10.24 6.16 -0.04
CA SER A 58 -9.94 5.30 1.13
C SER A 58 -11.16 4.94 1.98
N TRP A 59 -12.38 5.21 1.52
CA TRP A 59 -13.64 4.96 2.26
C TRP A 59 -13.74 3.53 2.80
N TYR A 60 -13.23 2.54 2.07
CA TYR A 60 -13.27 1.13 2.43
C TYR A 60 -12.49 0.84 3.72
N MET A 61 -11.47 1.61 4.04
CA MET A 61 -10.69 1.44 5.28
C MET A 61 -11.56 1.64 6.52
N LEU A 62 -12.55 2.55 6.47
CA LEU A 62 -13.53 2.74 7.54
C LEU A 62 -14.53 1.60 7.58
N LEU A 63 -15.00 1.10 6.43
CA LEU A 63 -15.88 -0.07 6.38
C LEU A 63 -15.22 -1.30 7.00
N PHE A 64 -13.93 -1.50 6.72
CA PHE A 64 -13.18 -2.67 7.22
C PHE A 64 -12.97 -2.67 8.73
N GLN A 65 -13.23 -1.55 9.42
CA GLN A 65 -13.21 -1.52 10.88
C GLN A 65 -14.38 -2.27 11.53
N PHE A 66 -15.42 -2.63 10.78
CA PHE A 66 -16.61 -3.32 11.30
C PHE A 66 -16.48 -4.85 11.08
N PRO A 67 -16.09 -5.62 12.14
CA PRO A 67 -16.02 -7.08 12.04
C PRO A 67 -17.37 -7.67 11.63
N ASP A 68 -17.34 -8.77 10.94
CA ASP A 68 -18.47 -9.53 10.38
C ASP A 68 -19.22 -8.77 9.26
N ILE A 69 -19.43 -7.47 9.41
CA ILE A 69 -20.11 -6.64 8.39
C ILE A 69 -19.25 -6.52 7.13
N SER A 70 -17.98 -6.24 7.27
CA SER A 70 -17.07 -6.12 6.12
C SER A 70 -16.84 -7.45 5.42
N GLU A 71 -16.74 -8.55 6.16
CA GLU A 71 -16.68 -9.90 5.60
C GLU A 71 -17.94 -10.23 4.80
N GLN A 72 -19.11 -10.02 5.40
CA GLN A 72 -20.39 -10.23 4.72
C GLN A 72 -20.52 -9.35 3.49
N TRP A 73 -20.19 -8.06 3.59
CA TRP A 73 -20.27 -7.11 2.49
C TRP A 73 -19.40 -7.54 1.30
N LEU A 74 -18.18 -8.00 1.54
CA LEU A 74 -17.26 -8.42 0.47
C LEU A 74 -17.69 -9.72 -0.20
N THR A 75 -18.22 -10.68 0.59
CA THR A 75 -18.58 -12.03 0.07
C THR A 75 -19.97 -12.08 -0.53
N GLU A 76 -20.82 -11.07 -0.31
CA GLU A 76 -22.20 -11.06 -0.79
C GLU A 76 -22.29 -11.19 -2.32
N ASN A 77 -23.31 -11.92 -2.80
CA ASN A 77 -23.55 -12.18 -4.22
C ASN A 77 -22.32 -12.79 -4.93
N ASP A 78 -21.77 -13.84 -4.37
CA ASP A 78 -20.60 -14.54 -4.93
C ASP A 78 -19.40 -13.59 -5.12
N TRP A 79 -19.03 -12.89 -4.06
CA TRP A 79 -17.89 -11.94 -4.05
C TRP A 79 -18.00 -10.79 -5.05
N ALA A 80 -19.21 -10.45 -5.48
CA ALA A 80 -19.40 -9.41 -6.49
C ALA A 80 -18.79 -8.06 -6.06
N ARG A 81 -18.94 -7.70 -4.77
CA ARG A 81 -18.39 -6.44 -4.24
C ARG A 81 -16.87 -6.48 -4.08
N PHE A 82 -16.31 -7.63 -3.71
CA PHE A 82 -14.86 -7.82 -3.69
C PHE A 82 -14.25 -7.60 -5.08
N ARG A 83 -14.84 -8.21 -6.11
CA ARG A 83 -14.41 -8.01 -7.50
C ARG A 83 -14.53 -6.55 -7.94
N ALA A 84 -15.65 -5.91 -7.63
CA ALA A 84 -15.93 -4.53 -8.02
C ALA A 84 -15.05 -3.51 -7.29
N TRP A 85 -14.69 -3.79 -6.03
CA TRP A 85 -13.83 -2.93 -5.23
C TRP A 85 -12.34 -3.16 -5.50
N GLY A 86 -11.91 -4.42 -5.56
CA GLY A 86 -10.49 -4.78 -5.58
C GLY A 86 -9.81 -4.59 -6.93
N HIS A 87 -10.58 -4.57 -8.02
CA HIS A 87 -10.09 -4.44 -9.40
C HIS A 87 -8.89 -5.36 -9.73
N HIS A 88 -8.73 -6.47 -8.98
CA HIS A 88 -7.59 -7.37 -9.17
C HIS A 88 -7.71 -8.14 -10.50
N PRO A 89 -6.66 -8.16 -11.34
CA PRO A 89 -6.70 -8.84 -12.65
C PRO A 89 -7.07 -10.32 -12.55
N ASP A 90 -6.60 -11.02 -11.50
CA ASP A 90 -6.95 -12.39 -11.18
C ASP A 90 -7.79 -12.46 -9.90
N ALA A 91 -8.95 -11.80 -9.89
CA ALA A 91 -9.84 -11.84 -8.73
C ALA A 91 -10.34 -13.27 -8.41
N ALA A 92 -10.48 -14.14 -9.43
CA ALA A 92 -10.94 -15.51 -9.21
C ALA A 92 -9.91 -16.34 -8.43
N GLY A 93 -8.64 -16.26 -8.80
CA GLY A 93 -7.55 -16.93 -8.08
C GLY A 93 -7.42 -16.43 -6.64
N VAL A 94 -7.49 -15.10 -6.43
CA VAL A 94 -7.45 -14.52 -5.08
C VAL A 94 -8.61 -15.00 -4.22
N ILE A 95 -9.85 -15.02 -4.75
CA ILE A 95 -11.03 -15.51 -4.02
C ILE A 95 -10.86 -16.98 -3.64
N ALA A 96 -10.44 -17.82 -4.57
CA ALA A 96 -10.20 -19.23 -4.30
C ALA A 96 -9.16 -19.44 -3.18
N ASP A 97 -8.11 -18.64 -3.15
CA ASP A 97 -7.11 -18.66 -2.08
C ASP A 97 -7.67 -18.17 -0.73
N LEU A 98 -8.45 -17.09 -0.72
CA LEU A 98 -9.11 -16.58 0.49
C LEU A 98 -10.06 -17.62 1.10
N GLU A 99 -10.85 -18.31 0.27
CA GLU A 99 -11.76 -19.37 0.71
C GLU A 99 -10.98 -20.59 1.23
N ARG A 100 -9.98 -21.04 0.49
CA ARG A 100 -9.17 -22.20 0.85
C ARG A 100 -8.41 -22.00 2.16
N THR A 101 -7.92 -20.80 2.42
CA THR A 101 -7.07 -20.49 3.59
C THR A 101 -7.83 -19.87 4.76
N GLY A 102 -9.05 -19.40 4.55
CA GLY A 102 -9.79 -18.60 5.53
C GLY A 102 -9.16 -17.23 5.81
N SER A 103 -8.39 -16.68 4.85
CA SER A 103 -7.55 -15.50 5.07
C SER A 103 -8.27 -14.16 4.90
N LEU A 104 -9.57 -14.13 4.59
CA LEU A 104 -10.31 -12.87 4.45
C LEU A 104 -10.27 -12.06 5.76
N THR A 105 -10.74 -12.64 6.87
CA THR A 105 -10.71 -11.95 8.17
C THR A 105 -9.30 -11.58 8.63
N PRO A 106 -8.27 -12.46 8.55
CA PRO A 106 -6.89 -12.04 8.78
C PRO A 106 -6.43 -10.85 7.94
N GLY A 107 -6.78 -10.81 6.64
CA GLY A 107 -6.49 -9.68 5.76
C GLY A 107 -7.18 -8.38 6.22
N LEU A 108 -8.45 -8.45 6.59
CA LEU A 108 -9.19 -7.29 7.14
C LEU A 108 -8.65 -6.85 8.50
N ASN A 109 -8.17 -7.77 9.32
CA ASN A 109 -7.54 -7.46 10.61
C ASN A 109 -6.25 -6.66 10.45
N TRP A 110 -5.59 -6.72 9.30
CA TRP A 110 -4.46 -5.85 8.99
C TRP A 110 -4.88 -4.37 8.99
N TYR A 111 -6.03 -4.05 8.38
CA TYR A 111 -6.60 -2.70 8.43
C TYR A 111 -7.06 -2.33 9.84
N ARG A 112 -7.73 -3.23 10.56
CA ARG A 112 -8.21 -2.99 11.93
C ARG A 112 -7.07 -2.70 12.91
N ALA A 113 -5.92 -3.31 12.70
CA ALA A 113 -4.75 -3.11 13.56
C ALA A 113 -4.00 -1.80 13.25
N ASN A 114 -3.94 -1.41 11.96
CA ASN A 114 -3.02 -0.37 11.51
C ASN A 114 -3.71 0.93 11.04
N MET A 115 -5.00 0.88 10.67
CA MET A 115 -5.77 2.02 10.15
C MET A 115 -6.99 2.31 11.03
N LYS A 116 -6.74 2.58 12.31
CA LYS A 116 -7.82 2.90 13.25
C LYS A 116 -8.51 4.21 12.87
N PRO A 117 -9.83 4.37 13.13
CA PRO A 117 -10.56 5.60 12.82
C PRO A 117 -9.89 6.86 13.36
N GLU A 118 -9.25 6.78 14.53
CA GLU A 118 -8.53 7.89 15.13
C GLU A 118 -7.32 8.35 14.30
N SER A 119 -6.76 7.49 13.46
CA SER A 119 -5.66 7.86 12.56
C SER A 119 -6.08 8.78 11.41
N PHE A 120 -7.40 8.93 11.16
CA PHE A 120 -7.91 9.88 10.17
C PHE A 120 -8.06 11.31 10.71
N VAL A 121 -7.81 11.51 12.00
CA VAL A 121 -7.86 12.82 12.67
C VAL A 121 -6.58 13.06 13.46
N GLY A 122 -6.18 14.32 13.57
CA GLY A 122 -4.98 14.71 14.32
C GLY A 122 -3.73 14.85 13.47
N ALA A 123 -2.59 15.02 14.15
CA ALA A 123 -1.30 15.16 13.49
C ALA A 123 -0.78 13.81 13.02
N PRO A 124 -0.14 13.75 11.84
CA PRO A 124 0.53 12.54 11.38
C PRO A 124 1.60 12.09 12.39
N PHE A 125 1.81 10.77 12.47
CA PHE A 125 2.92 10.24 13.25
C PHE A 125 4.25 10.77 12.65
N PRO A 126 5.18 11.25 13.49
CA PRO A 126 6.46 11.79 13.02
C PRO A 126 7.38 10.64 12.58
N PHE A 127 7.42 10.37 11.29
CA PHE A 127 8.37 9.43 10.71
C PHE A 127 9.74 10.07 10.51
N PRO A 128 10.85 9.37 10.80
CA PRO A 128 12.16 9.77 10.31
C PRO A 128 12.21 9.79 8.78
N LYS A 129 13.04 10.67 8.24
CA LYS A 129 13.25 10.71 6.78
C LYS A 129 14.05 9.48 6.32
N VAL A 130 13.78 9.05 5.08
CA VAL A 130 14.46 7.93 4.45
C VAL A 130 15.78 8.38 3.85
N ALA A 131 16.89 7.76 4.29
CA ALA A 131 18.23 8.06 3.78
C ALA A 131 18.59 7.29 2.50
N ALA A 132 17.96 6.13 2.25
CA ALA A 132 18.23 5.31 1.08
C ALA A 132 17.77 5.96 -0.23
N PRO A 133 18.49 5.74 -1.35
CA PRO A 133 17.98 6.06 -2.67
C PRO A 133 16.61 5.41 -2.89
N THR A 134 15.63 6.21 -3.28
CA THR A 134 14.22 5.79 -3.32
C THR A 134 13.59 6.07 -4.67
N LEU A 135 12.91 5.05 -5.22
CA LEU A 135 12.05 5.15 -6.40
C LEU A 135 10.59 5.00 -5.96
N GLY A 136 9.80 6.04 -6.16
CA GLY A 136 8.34 5.99 -6.01
C GLY A 136 7.67 5.79 -7.38
N ILE A 137 6.79 4.82 -7.49
CA ILE A 137 6.02 4.54 -8.72
C ILE A 137 4.53 4.66 -8.41
N TRP A 138 3.82 5.41 -9.23
CA TRP A 138 2.37 5.54 -9.14
C TRP A 138 1.74 5.44 -10.53
N SER A 139 0.51 4.92 -10.61
CA SER A 139 -0.21 4.70 -11.86
C SER A 139 -1.48 5.53 -11.94
N SER A 140 -1.80 6.01 -13.14
CA SER A 140 -2.87 6.99 -13.37
C SER A 140 -4.27 6.46 -13.06
N GLU A 141 -4.48 5.16 -13.22
CA GLU A 141 -5.77 4.52 -12.96
C GLU A 141 -5.86 3.89 -11.55
N ASP A 142 -4.94 4.25 -10.63
CA ASP A 142 -5.02 3.78 -9.25
C ASP A 142 -6.30 4.30 -8.57
N HIS A 143 -7.21 3.37 -8.26
CA HIS A 143 -8.49 3.68 -7.63
C HIS A 143 -8.41 3.89 -6.12
N ALA A 144 -7.31 3.48 -5.46
CA ALA A 144 -7.15 3.52 -4.02
C ALA A 144 -6.27 4.69 -3.53
N LEU A 145 -5.26 5.07 -4.31
CA LEU A 145 -4.26 6.05 -3.90
C LEU A 145 -4.21 7.23 -4.88
N THR A 146 -3.97 8.42 -4.35
CA THR A 146 -3.78 9.63 -5.15
C THR A 146 -2.30 9.82 -5.53
N GLU A 147 -2.04 10.43 -6.70
CA GLU A 147 -0.68 10.80 -7.11
C GLU A 147 0.00 11.71 -6.09
N GLY A 148 -0.77 12.64 -5.53
CA GLY A 148 -0.24 13.64 -4.61
C GLY A 148 0.39 13.07 -3.34
N GLN A 149 -0.09 11.94 -2.81
CA GLN A 149 0.54 11.30 -1.66
C GLN A 149 1.91 10.69 -2.03
N MET A 150 2.06 10.14 -3.24
CA MET A 150 3.34 9.62 -3.73
C MET A 150 4.33 10.76 -4.00
N THR A 151 3.94 11.79 -4.73
CA THR A 151 4.85 12.88 -5.09
C THR A 151 5.34 13.70 -3.89
N ARG A 152 4.49 13.92 -2.88
CA ARG A 152 4.91 14.56 -1.61
C ARG A 152 5.89 13.73 -0.79
N SER A 153 6.01 12.44 -1.05
CA SER A 153 7.02 11.60 -0.39
C SER A 153 8.44 12.10 -0.60
N ALA A 154 8.69 12.85 -1.68
CA ALA A 154 9.98 13.50 -1.94
C ALA A 154 10.50 14.36 -0.75
N GLU A 155 9.59 14.99 0.01
CA GLU A 155 9.94 15.84 1.16
C GLU A 155 10.47 15.04 2.37
N LEU A 156 10.21 13.72 2.35
CA LEU A 156 10.52 12.76 3.41
C LEU A 156 11.66 11.80 3.03
N VAL A 157 12.32 12.05 1.90
CA VAL A 157 13.50 11.32 1.45
C VAL A 157 14.69 12.27 1.46
N GLU A 158 15.74 11.93 2.23
CA GLU A 158 17.02 12.66 2.25
C GLU A 158 17.97 12.16 1.18
N GLY A 159 17.85 10.89 0.81
CA GLY A 159 18.62 10.28 -0.28
C GLY A 159 18.13 10.72 -1.67
N PRO A 160 18.74 10.20 -2.73
CA PRO A 160 18.25 10.42 -4.09
C PRO A 160 16.79 9.97 -4.24
N TRP A 161 15.94 10.86 -4.72
CA TRP A 161 14.53 10.57 -5.02
C TRP A 161 14.28 10.54 -6.51
N THR A 162 13.61 9.50 -6.98
CA THR A 162 13.10 9.38 -8.35
C THR A 162 11.60 9.07 -8.29
N TYR A 163 10.82 9.78 -9.08
CA TYR A 163 9.40 9.51 -9.24
C TYR A 163 9.11 9.04 -10.67
N ARG A 164 8.31 7.99 -10.79
CA ARG A 164 7.82 7.49 -12.08
C ARG A 164 6.30 7.36 -12.04
N ARG A 165 5.64 8.07 -12.97
CA ARG A 165 4.23 7.88 -13.28
C ARG A 165 4.09 6.87 -14.41
N LEU A 166 3.16 5.94 -14.27
CA LEU A 166 2.72 5.05 -15.33
C LEU A 166 1.33 5.47 -15.76
N ASP A 167 1.13 5.68 -17.06
CA ASP A 167 -0.18 6.00 -17.61
C ASP A 167 -0.84 4.73 -18.14
N GLY A 168 -2.05 4.43 -17.66
CA GLY A 168 -2.88 3.30 -18.09
C GLY A 168 -3.07 2.20 -17.05
N PRO A 169 -2.04 1.66 -16.36
CA PRO A 169 -2.24 0.66 -15.32
C PRO A 169 -3.05 1.22 -14.14
N GLY A 170 -3.81 0.32 -13.48
CA GLY A 170 -4.49 0.60 -12.23
C GLY A 170 -3.63 0.34 -11.00
N HIS A 171 -4.29 0.01 -9.90
CA HIS A 171 -3.62 -0.27 -8.62
C HIS A 171 -2.64 -1.45 -8.69
N TRP A 172 -2.95 -2.47 -9.47
CA TRP A 172 -2.15 -3.69 -9.61
C TRP A 172 -1.11 -3.59 -10.74
N MET A 173 -0.43 -2.44 -10.83
CA MET A 173 0.47 -2.09 -11.93
C MET A 173 1.50 -3.18 -12.27
N GLN A 174 2.03 -3.90 -11.29
CA GLN A 174 2.99 -4.99 -11.47
C GLN A 174 2.38 -6.24 -12.14
N LEU A 175 1.05 -6.36 -12.14
CA LEU A 175 0.31 -7.43 -12.81
C LEU A 175 -0.26 -6.97 -14.16
N GLU A 176 -0.59 -5.69 -14.25
CA GLU A 176 -1.25 -5.11 -15.43
C GLU A 176 -0.22 -4.70 -16.50
N ASP A 177 0.97 -4.24 -16.09
CA ASP A 177 2.07 -3.86 -16.98
C ASP A 177 3.43 -4.25 -16.38
N PRO A 178 3.75 -5.55 -16.30
CA PRO A 178 5.01 -6.03 -15.72
C PRO A 178 6.25 -5.54 -16.47
N ASP A 179 6.16 -5.29 -17.78
CA ASP A 179 7.27 -4.81 -18.59
C ASP A 179 7.65 -3.37 -18.24
N ALA A 180 6.69 -2.55 -17.83
CA ALA A 180 6.95 -1.19 -17.37
C ALA A 180 7.55 -1.15 -15.94
N ILE A 181 7.36 -2.21 -15.15
CA ILE A 181 7.86 -2.29 -13.77
C ILE A 181 9.27 -2.89 -13.71
N ASN A 182 9.58 -3.86 -14.54
CA ASN A 182 10.89 -4.56 -14.59
C ASN A 182 11.86 -3.83 -15.53
#